data_4c88952374d27edc8082c12a5f7b62f4
#
_entry.id   4c88952374d27edc8082c12a5f7b62f4
#
_cell.length_a   1.000
_cell.length_b   1.000
_cell.length_c   1.000
_cell.angle_alpha   90.00
_cell.angle_beta   90.00
_cell.angle_gamma   90.00
#
_symmetry.space_group_name_H-M   'P 1'
#
loop_
_entity.id
_entity.type
_entity.pdbx_description
1 polymer ?
#
loop_
_entity_poly.entity_id
_entity_poly.type
_entity_poly.pdbx_seq_one_letter_code
_entity_poly.pdbx_strand_id
1 'polypeptide(L)' 'MGHTHHHHNHHSHDLKGRNLLISIILNVVITLAQAIGGVISGSL' A
#
# COMPACT_ATOMS: atom_id res chain seq x y z
N MET A 1 30.61 -3.78 -10.39
CA MET A 1 30.31 -4.27 -9.10
C MET A 1 29.93 -3.24 -8.11
N GLY A 2 30.64 -2.15 -7.98
CA GLY A 2 30.27 -1.13 -7.02
C GLY A 2 28.88 -0.60 -7.23
N HIS A 3 28.44 -0.57 -8.43
CA HIS A 3 27.13 -0.02 -8.72
C HIS A 3 26.02 -0.87 -8.11
N THR A 4 26.27 -2.13 -7.98
CA THR A 4 25.25 -2.98 -7.37
C THR A 4 24.98 -2.57 -5.95
N HIS A 5 25.98 -2.07 -5.27
CA HIS A 5 25.79 -1.64 -3.90
C HIS A 5 24.84 -0.47 -3.82
N HIS A 6 24.92 0.42 -4.76
CA HIS A 6 24.03 1.55 -4.79
C HIS A 6 22.60 1.09 -4.93
N HIS A 7 22.40 0.11 -5.76
CA HIS A 7 21.06 -0.41 -5.95
C HIS A 7 20.50 -0.98 -4.67
N HIS A 8 21.36 -1.64 -3.92
CA HIS A 8 20.91 -2.22 -2.68
C HIS A 8 20.38 -1.16 -1.73
N ASN A 9 21.08 -0.07 -1.62
CA ASN A 9 20.65 1.01 -0.75
C ASN A 9 19.32 1.55 -1.17
N HIS A 10 19.15 1.76 -2.46
CA HIS A 10 17.90 2.24 -2.99
C HIS A 10 16.80 1.27 -2.71
N HIS A 11 17.09 0.01 -2.86
CA HIS A 11 16.11 -1.03 -2.63
C HIS A 11 15.57 -0.99 -1.22
N SER A 12 16.46 -0.81 -0.25
CA SER A 12 16.02 -0.76 1.13
C SER A 12 15.03 0.36 1.35
N HIS A 13 15.33 1.52 0.81
CA HIS A 13 14.46 2.66 0.95
C HIS A 13 13.13 2.41 0.26
N ASP A 14 13.23 1.89 -0.96
CA ASP A 14 12.02 1.62 -1.73
C ASP A 14 11.14 0.61 -1.05
N LEU A 15 11.74 -0.40 -0.46
CA LEU A 15 10.97 -1.43 0.21
C LEU A 15 10.19 -0.87 1.39
N LYS A 16 10.82 0.00 2.16
CA LYS A 16 10.14 0.61 3.29
C LYS A 16 9.01 1.49 2.84
N GLY A 17 9.27 2.33 1.87
CA GLY A 17 8.25 3.20 1.34
C GLY A 17 7.13 2.42 0.70
N ARG A 18 7.49 1.34 0.03
CA ARG A 18 6.50 0.51 -0.63
C ARG A 18 5.58 -0.17 0.36
N ASN A 19 6.13 -0.69 1.42
CA ASN A 19 5.31 -1.34 2.43
C ASN A 19 4.30 -0.37 3.01
N LEU A 20 4.75 0.82 3.29
CA LEU A 20 3.87 1.83 3.83
C LEU A 20 2.79 2.19 2.83
N LEU A 21 3.19 2.36 1.59
CA LEU A 21 2.26 2.72 0.53
C LEU A 21 1.22 1.63 0.34
N ILE A 22 1.66 0.40 0.31
CA ILE A 22 0.76 -0.73 0.16
C ILE A 22 -0.22 -0.80 1.31
N SER A 23 0.26 -0.57 2.51
CA SER A 23 -0.62 -0.57 3.69
C SER A 23 -1.70 0.49 3.57
N ILE A 24 -1.32 1.66 3.13
CA ILE A 24 -2.27 2.76 2.98
C ILE A 24 -3.30 2.41 1.91
N ILE A 25 -2.84 1.89 0.79
CA ILE A 25 -3.74 1.53 -0.30
C ILE A 25 -4.70 0.45 0.15
N LEU A 26 -4.20 -0.56 0.83
CA LEU A 26 -5.05 -1.64 1.31
C LEU A 26 -6.10 -1.11 2.27
N ASN A 27 -5.69 -0.23 3.17
CA ASN A 27 -6.63 0.36 4.11
C ASN A 27 -7.72 1.11 3.40
N VAL A 28 -7.34 1.90 2.42
CA VAL A 28 -8.30 2.68 1.66
C VAL A 28 -9.26 1.77 0.91
N VAL A 29 -8.72 0.74 0.27
CA VAL A 29 -9.54 -0.19 -0.50
C VAL A 29 -10.54 -0.89 0.42
N ILE A 30 -10.08 -1.37 1.55
CA ILE A 30 -10.96 -2.07 2.49
C ILE A 30 -12.03 -1.14 2.99
N THR A 31 -11.68 0.08 3.33
CA THR A 31 -12.63 1.06 3.83
C THR A 31 -13.68 1.38 2.77
N LEU A 32 -13.24 1.58 1.53
CA LEU A 32 -14.16 1.87 0.45
C LEU A 32 -15.07 0.68 0.19
N ALA A 33 -14.53 -0.51 0.21
CA ALA A 33 -15.32 -1.70 -0.02
C ALA A 33 -16.41 -1.83 1.04
N GLN A 34 -16.08 -1.55 2.28
CA GLN A 34 -17.05 -1.61 3.35
C GLN A 34 -18.11 -0.54 3.20
N ALA A 35 -17.70 0.65 2.83
CA ALA A 35 -18.64 1.74 2.63
C ALA A 35 -19.62 1.41 1.49
N ILE A 36 -19.07 0.95 0.38
CA ILE A 36 -19.89 0.59 -0.77
C ILE A 36 -20.80 -0.56 -0.42
N GLY A 37 -20.27 -1.58 0.22
CA GLY A 37 -21.07 -2.71 0.64
C GLY A 37 -22.19 -2.32 1.57
N GLY A 38 -21.90 -1.39 2.49
CA GLY A 38 -22.92 -0.91 3.39
C GLY A 38 -24.04 -0.19 2.65
N VAL A 39 -23.67 0.65 1.70
CA VAL A 39 -24.68 1.38 0.92
C VAL A 39 -25.53 0.42 0.11
N ILE A 40 -24.88 -0.52 -0.56
CA ILE A 40 -25.59 -1.48 -1.40
C ILE A 40 -26.50 -2.35 -0.56
N SER A 41 -26.07 -2.70 0.63
CA SER A 41 -26.87 -3.53 1.51
C SER A 41 -28.01 -2.78 2.16
N GLY A 42 -28.04 -1.47 1.99
CA GLY A 42 -29.06 -0.68 2.60
C GLY A 42 -28.87 -0.47 4.09
N SER A 43 -27.63 -0.49 4.53
CA SER A 43 -27.32 -0.30 5.95
C SER A 43 -27.45 1.13 6.40
N LEU A 44 -27.62 2.02 5.50
CA LEU A 44 -27.69 3.43 5.85
C LEU A 44 -29.12 3.89 6.19
#